data_ada4f5af766de3b7ae6c7790fd026759
#
_entry.id   ada4f5af766de3b7ae6c7790fd026759
#
_cell.length_a   1.000
_cell.length_b   1.000
_cell.length_c   1.000
_cell.angle_alpha   90.00
_cell.angle_beta   90.00
_cell.angle_gamma   90.00
#
_symmetry.space_group_name_H-M   'P 1'
#
loop_
_entity.id
_entity.type
_entity.pdbx_description
1 polymer ?
#
loop_
_entity_poly.entity_id
_entity_poly.type
_entity_poly.pdbx_seq_one_letter_code
_entity_poly.pdbx_strand_id
1 'polypeptide(L)'
;MNIMLNSTALLPKRAHAADAGFDLLSPVDTVIPAHGAVTIDTGVHIELPLNTAGFLKSKSGLNVKYGITSEGVIDVGYTGSIAVKLYNHSGMDYAVRRGDKISQLVVVKIDTPELVLVEKLADTERGNGGFGSTGR
;
A
#
# COMPACT_ATOMS: atom_id res chain seq x y z
N MET A 1 1.17 9.79 15.20
CA MET A 1 0.68 10.02 13.82
C MET A 1 -0.75 10.49 13.92
N ASN A 2 -1.02 11.69 13.44
CA ASN A 2 -2.37 12.26 13.46
C ASN A 2 -3.19 11.65 12.32
N ILE A 3 -4.51 11.58 12.53
CA ILE A 3 -5.48 11.07 11.57
C ILE A 3 -6.73 11.95 11.57
N MET A 4 -7.26 12.22 10.38
CA MET A 4 -8.55 12.87 10.18
C MET A 4 -9.41 11.96 9.29
N LEU A 5 -10.71 11.96 9.52
CA LEU A 5 -11.67 11.13 8.79
C LEU A 5 -12.73 12.01 8.15
N ASN A 6 -13.05 11.75 6.89
CA ASN A 6 -14.27 12.26 6.27
C ASN A 6 -15.51 11.60 6.89
N SER A 7 -16.68 12.16 6.67
CA SER A 7 -17.94 11.73 7.32
C SER A 7 -18.33 10.26 7.06
N THR A 8 -17.89 9.68 5.94
CA THR A 8 -18.19 8.29 5.56
C THR A 8 -17.06 7.32 5.88
N ALA A 9 -15.88 7.84 6.21
CA ALA A 9 -14.68 7.05 6.45
C ALA A 9 -14.81 6.15 7.68
N LEU A 10 -14.05 5.06 7.66
CA LEU A 10 -13.95 4.12 8.77
C LEU A 10 -12.55 4.18 9.37
N LEU A 11 -12.46 4.22 10.71
CA LEU A 11 -11.18 4.33 11.40
C LEU A 11 -10.30 3.10 11.15
N PRO A 12 -9.09 3.27 10.57
CA PRO A 12 -8.15 2.19 10.42
C PRO A 12 -7.74 1.57 11.76
N LYS A 13 -7.59 0.26 11.79
CA LYS A 13 -7.25 -0.46 13.03
C LYS A 13 -6.19 -1.53 12.76
N ARG A 14 -5.36 -1.80 13.77
CA ARG A 14 -4.59 -3.04 13.84
C ARG A 14 -5.45 -4.13 14.44
N ALA A 15 -5.40 -5.35 13.92
CA ALA A 15 -6.08 -6.49 14.52
C ALA A 15 -5.40 -6.88 15.85
N HIS A 16 -4.06 -6.84 15.88
CA HIS A 16 -3.24 -7.04 17.07
C HIS A 16 -2.27 -5.88 17.25
N ALA A 17 -1.88 -5.57 18.48
CA ALA A 17 -1.01 -4.44 18.79
C ALA A 17 0.34 -4.48 18.06
N ALA A 18 0.87 -5.69 17.82
CA ALA A 18 2.15 -5.93 17.15
C ALA A 18 2.05 -6.03 15.61
N ASP A 19 0.85 -5.92 15.02
CA ASP A 19 0.71 -5.99 13.57
C ASP A 19 1.44 -4.82 12.90
N ALA A 20 2.10 -5.11 11.78
CA ALA A 20 2.88 -4.11 11.04
C ALA A 20 2.00 -2.99 10.45
N GLY A 21 0.80 -3.33 10.00
CA GLY A 21 -0.08 -2.42 9.27
C GLY A 21 -1.39 -2.11 9.97
N PHE A 22 -1.95 -0.96 9.62
CA PHE A 22 -3.33 -0.59 9.94
C PHE A 22 -4.24 -1.04 8.79
N ASP A 23 -5.27 -1.81 9.08
CA ASP A 23 -6.29 -2.18 8.09
C ASP A 23 -7.06 -0.95 7.62
N LEU A 24 -7.07 -0.71 6.32
CA LEU A 24 -7.92 0.27 5.65
C LEU A 24 -9.20 -0.41 5.21
N LEU A 25 -10.32 0.24 5.51
CA LEU A 25 -11.65 -0.31 5.26
C LEU A 25 -12.34 0.43 4.13
N SER A 26 -13.13 -0.28 3.33
CA SER A 26 -13.96 0.35 2.31
C SER A 26 -15.11 1.14 2.94
N PRO A 27 -15.29 2.43 2.61
CA PRO A 27 -16.46 3.18 3.06
C PRO A 27 -17.71 2.93 2.20
N VAL A 28 -17.60 2.14 1.14
CA VAL A 28 -18.67 1.90 0.14
C VAL A 28 -18.74 0.43 -0.27
N ASP A 29 -19.90 0.05 -0.79
CA ASP A 29 -20.06 -1.19 -1.56
C ASP A 29 -19.59 -0.95 -2.99
N THR A 30 -18.86 -1.90 -3.59
CA THR A 30 -18.45 -1.83 -4.99
C THR A 30 -18.11 -3.22 -5.52
N VAL A 31 -17.81 -3.33 -6.81
CA VAL A 31 -17.36 -4.56 -7.45
C VAL A 31 -16.03 -4.32 -8.14
N ILE A 32 -15.08 -5.20 -7.93
CA ILE A 32 -13.83 -5.23 -8.67
C ILE A 32 -14.01 -6.22 -9.83
N PRO A 33 -14.11 -5.75 -11.08
CA PRO A 33 -14.37 -6.64 -12.21
C PRO A 33 -13.24 -7.65 -12.39
N ALA A 34 -13.59 -8.83 -12.93
CA ALA A 34 -12.62 -9.84 -13.34
C ALA A 34 -11.54 -9.22 -14.25
N HIS A 35 -10.27 -9.51 -13.96
CA HIS A 35 -9.12 -8.96 -14.69
C HIS A 35 -9.08 -7.40 -14.73
N GLY A 36 -9.81 -6.75 -13.84
CA GLY A 36 -9.96 -5.30 -13.78
C GLY A 36 -9.39 -4.67 -12.51
N ALA A 37 -9.75 -3.42 -12.30
CA ALA A 37 -9.35 -2.67 -11.13
C ALA A 37 -10.42 -1.66 -10.73
N VAL A 38 -10.42 -1.27 -9.43
CA VAL A 38 -11.23 -0.18 -8.90
C VAL A 38 -10.37 0.65 -7.95
N THR A 39 -10.62 1.94 -7.91
CA THR A 39 -10.03 2.84 -6.90
C THR A 39 -11.10 3.23 -5.90
N ILE A 40 -10.81 3.03 -4.62
CA ILE A 40 -11.70 3.36 -3.51
C ILE A 40 -11.04 4.48 -2.70
N ASP A 41 -11.69 5.63 -2.64
CA ASP A 41 -11.34 6.70 -1.71
C ASP A 41 -11.80 6.29 -0.30
N THR A 42 -10.86 6.12 0.62
CA THR A 42 -11.17 5.69 1.98
C THR A 42 -11.71 6.80 2.87
N GLY A 43 -11.53 8.06 2.48
CA GLY A 43 -11.82 9.22 3.31
C GLY A 43 -10.89 9.37 4.52
N VAL A 44 -9.82 8.61 4.57
CA VAL A 44 -8.81 8.63 5.64
C VAL A 44 -7.68 9.56 5.25
N HIS A 45 -7.36 10.53 6.12
CA HIS A 45 -6.24 11.44 5.99
C HIS A 45 -5.26 11.20 7.13
N ILE A 46 -3.97 11.23 6.84
CA ILE A 46 -2.92 11.01 7.85
C ILE A 46 -1.84 12.08 7.76
N GLU A 47 -1.16 12.29 8.86
CA GLU A 47 0.05 13.08 8.94
C GLU A 47 1.19 12.17 9.36
N LEU A 48 2.00 11.75 8.38
CA LEU A 48 3.12 10.84 8.62
C LEU A 48 4.22 11.52 9.43
N PRO A 49 4.86 10.81 10.37
CA PRO A 49 6.06 11.31 11.04
C PRO A 49 7.19 11.57 10.05
N LEU A 50 8.06 12.53 10.34
CA LEU A 50 9.27 12.79 9.56
C LEU A 50 10.13 11.52 9.43
N ASN A 51 10.83 11.39 8.31
CA ASN A 51 11.68 10.25 7.97
C ASN A 51 10.91 8.91 7.94
N THR A 52 9.63 8.95 7.55
CA THR A 52 8.84 7.75 7.28
C THR A 52 8.15 7.84 5.93
N ALA A 53 7.74 6.69 5.40
CA ALA A 53 6.80 6.58 4.29
C ALA A 53 5.68 5.61 4.67
N GLY A 54 4.49 5.85 4.15
CA GLY A 54 3.37 4.94 4.24
C GLY A 54 3.32 4.05 3.00
N PHE A 55 3.24 2.74 3.19
CA PHE A 55 3.08 1.78 2.11
C PHE A 55 1.69 1.15 2.18
N LEU A 56 0.94 1.24 1.09
CA LEU A 56 -0.27 0.45 0.92
C LEU A 56 0.14 -0.95 0.47
N LYS A 57 -0.27 -1.95 1.24
CA LYS A 57 0.06 -3.35 0.96
C LYS A 57 -1.19 -4.20 0.91
N SER A 58 -1.18 -5.18 0.01
CA SER A 58 -2.26 -6.13 -0.15
C SER A 58 -2.59 -6.84 1.16
N LYS A 59 -3.86 -7.08 1.42
CA LYS A 59 -4.30 -8.00 2.47
C LYS A 59 -4.00 -9.44 2.04
N SER A 60 -3.30 -10.20 2.86
CA SER A 60 -2.90 -11.59 2.54
C SER A 60 -4.11 -12.47 2.18
N GLY A 61 -5.22 -12.33 2.91
CA GLY A 61 -6.44 -13.08 2.61
C GLY A 61 -7.06 -12.74 1.25
N LEU A 62 -7.07 -11.47 0.86
CA LEU A 62 -7.56 -11.04 -0.45
C LEU A 62 -6.61 -11.50 -1.55
N ASN A 63 -5.30 -11.36 -1.36
CA ASN A 63 -4.32 -11.75 -2.35
C ASN A 63 -4.32 -13.26 -2.60
N VAL A 64 -4.14 -14.05 -1.53
CA VAL A 64 -3.96 -15.51 -1.67
C VAL A 64 -5.25 -16.23 -2.11
N LYS A 65 -6.42 -15.80 -1.58
CA LYS A 65 -7.68 -16.50 -1.88
C LYS A 65 -8.37 -16.01 -3.14
N TYR A 66 -8.24 -14.72 -3.45
CA TYR A 66 -9.04 -14.09 -4.51
C TYR A 66 -8.20 -13.39 -5.58
N GLY A 67 -6.89 -13.37 -5.44
CA GLY A 67 -6.02 -12.68 -6.40
C GLY A 67 -6.20 -11.16 -6.40
N ILE A 68 -6.65 -10.56 -5.28
CA ILE A 68 -6.84 -9.11 -5.16
C ILE A 68 -5.61 -8.48 -4.53
N THR A 69 -5.01 -7.52 -5.23
CA THR A 69 -3.81 -6.81 -4.76
C THR A 69 -4.02 -5.31 -4.65
N SER A 70 -3.21 -4.66 -3.83
CA SER A 70 -3.09 -3.20 -3.75
C SER A 70 -1.65 -2.81 -3.49
N GLU A 71 -1.23 -1.68 -4.04
CA GLU A 71 0.08 -1.06 -3.88
C GLU A 71 -0.06 0.46 -3.85
N GLY A 72 0.83 1.13 -3.15
CA GLY A 72 0.94 2.58 -3.13
C GLY A 72 1.95 3.07 -2.13
N VAL A 73 2.50 4.25 -2.39
CA VAL A 73 3.39 4.97 -1.46
C VAL A 73 2.73 6.29 -1.08
N ILE A 74 2.79 6.61 0.19
CA ILE A 74 2.31 7.86 0.78
C ILE A 74 3.53 8.57 1.35
N ASP A 75 3.80 9.75 0.81
CA ASP A 75 4.96 10.56 1.22
C ASP A 75 4.64 11.42 2.46
N VAL A 76 5.68 11.77 3.21
CA VAL A 76 5.60 12.81 4.25
C VAL A 76 5.10 14.11 3.61
N GLY A 77 4.14 14.75 4.28
CA GLY A 77 3.51 15.99 3.79
C GLY A 77 2.27 15.78 2.92
N TYR A 78 2.01 14.58 2.42
CA TYR A 78 0.73 14.29 1.80
C TYR A 78 -0.36 14.12 2.88
N THR A 79 -1.32 15.01 2.86
CA THR A 79 -2.47 15.04 3.79
C THR A 79 -3.82 14.87 3.09
N GLY A 80 -3.80 14.54 1.80
CA GLY A 80 -4.99 14.18 1.04
C GLY A 80 -5.61 12.88 1.52
N SER A 81 -6.80 12.56 1.02
CA SER A 81 -7.45 11.28 1.32
C SER A 81 -6.68 10.11 0.71
N ILE A 82 -6.53 9.04 1.47
CA ILE A 82 -5.89 7.81 1.01
C ILE A 82 -6.85 7.10 0.05
N ALA A 83 -6.45 7.02 -1.22
CA ALA A 83 -7.12 6.22 -2.23
C ALA A 83 -6.43 4.86 -2.38
N VAL A 84 -7.20 3.78 -2.28
CA VAL A 84 -6.72 2.41 -2.46
C VAL A 84 -7.12 1.92 -3.84
N LYS A 85 -6.14 1.64 -4.69
CA LYS A 85 -6.39 0.95 -5.96
C LYS A 85 -6.27 -0.55 -5.76
N LEU A 86 -7.35 -1.27 -6.08
CA LEU A 86 -7.44 -2.72 -6.00
C LEU A 86 -7.41 -3.30 -7.41
N TYR A 87 -6.53 -4.27 -7.63
CA TYR A 87 -6.40 -5.01 -8.88
C TYR A 87 -6.94 -6.42 -8.67
N ASN A 88 -7.79 -6.89 -9.57
CA ASN A 88 -8.31 -8.25 -9.58
C ASN A 88 -7.61 -9.07 -10.66
N HIS A 89 -6.76 -9.98 -10.26
CA HIS A 89 -6.03 -10.88 -11.16
C HIS A 89 -6.80 -12.17 -11.47
N SER A 90 -8.00 -12.35 -10.88
CA SER A 90 -8.83 -13.54 -11.09
C SER A 90 -9.82 -13.34 -12.24
N GLY A 91 -10.35 -14.44 -12.75
CA GLY A 91 -11.40 -14.46 -13.78
C GLY A 91 -12.82 -14.24 -13.26
N MET A 92 -13.00 -13.85 -11.99
CA MET A 92 -14.31 -13.62 -11.38
C MET A 92 -14.40 -12.24 -10.76
N ASP A 93 -15.56 -11.61 -10.87
CA ASP A 93 -15.84 -10.35 -10.16
C ASP A 93 -15.74 -10.57 -8.64
N TYR A 94 -15.22 -9.57 -7.94
CA TYR A 94 -15.13 -9.59 -6.49
C TYR A 94 -15.96 -8.45 -5.88
N ALA A 95 -16.97 -8.81 -5.08
CA ALA A 95 -17.81 -7.83 -4.37
C ALA A 95 -17.11 -7.36 -3.10
N VAL A 96 -16.88 -6.05 -2.99
CA VAL A 96 -16.42 -5.36 -1.80
C VAL A 96 -17.64 -4.76 -1.09
N ARG A 97 -17.75 -4.97 0.20
CA ARG A 97 -18.80 -4.36 1.05
C ARG A 97 -18.20 -3.26 1.90
N ARG A 98 -19.04 -2.29 2.25
CA ARG A 98 -18.66 -1.29 3.27
C ARG A 98 -18.19 -1.98 4.55
N GLY A 99 -17.02 -1.58 5.04
CA GLY A 99 -16.38 -2.17 6.22
C GLY A 99 -15.40 -3.32 5.91
N ASP A 100 -15.34 -3.79 4.67
CA ASP A 100 -14.33 -4.78 4.29
C ASP A 100 -12.92 -4.20 4.37
N LYS A 101 -11.98 -5.01 4.84
CA LYS A 101 -10.56 -4.69 4.90
C LYS A 101 -9.95 -4.83 3.49
N ILE A 102 -9.74 -3.71 2.81
CA ILE A 102 -9.32 -3.68 1.41
C ILE A 102 -7.81 -3.57 1.20
N SER A 103 -7.09 -2.99 2.16
CA SER A 103 -5.64 -2.82 2.11
C SER A 103 -5.11 -2.68 3.54
N GLN A 104 -3.81 -2.57 3.69
CA GLN A 104 -3.18 -2.19 4.95
C GLN A 104 -2.14 -1.10 4.73
N LEU A 105 -2.12 -0.12 5.63
CA LEU A 105 -1.12 0.94 5.69
C LEU A 105 0.01 0.50 6.62
N VAL A 106 1.21 0.33 6.07
CA VAL A 106 2.44 0.04 6.82
C VAL A 106 3.31 1.28 6.81
N VAL A 107 3.66 1.80 7.98
CA VAL A 107 4.55 2.97 8.11
C VAL A 107 5.96 2.49 8.40
N VAL A 108 6.91 2.88 7.55
CA VAL A 108 8.31 2.43 7.60
C VAL A 108 9.23 3.64 7.70
N LYS A 109 10.28 3.55 8.50
CA LYS A 109 11.37 4.53 8.50
C LYS A 109 12.15 4.43 7.19
N ILE A 110 12.47 5.55 6.60
CA ILE A 110 13.21 5.64 5.34
C ILE A 110 14.37 6.63 5.48
N ASP A 111 15.39 6.41 4.65
CA ASP A 111 16.41 7.40 4.39
C ASP A 111 16.07 8.14 3.08
N THR A 112 16.33 9.44 3.04
CA THR A 112 16.12 10.30 1.87
C THR A 112 17.43 10.94 1.45
N PRO A 113 18.41 10.16 0.94
CA PRO A 113 19.70 10.68 0.54
C PRO A 113 19.58 11.61 -0.66
N GLU A 114 20.46 12.60 -0.71
CA GLU A 114 20.62 13.43 -1.91
C GLU A 114 21.28 12.63 -3.03
N LEU A 115 20.84 12.89 -4.25
CA LEU A 115 21.47 12.29 -5.45
C LEU A 115 22.65 13.16 -5.87
N VAL A 116 23.83 12.52 -5.97
CA VAL A 116 25.05 13.16 -6.47
C VAL A 116 25.41 12.51 -7.81
N LEU A 117 25.44 13.30 -8.88
CA LEU A 117 25.87 12.84 -10.19
C LEU A 117 27.38 12.61 -10.19
N VAL A 118 27.79 11.40 -10.53
CA VAL A 118 29.21 11.01 -10.67
C VAL A 118 29.46 10.38 -12.04
N GLU A 119 30.68 10.44 -12.52
CA GLU A 119 31.06 9.82 -13.82
C GLU A 119 31.15 8.29 -13.72
N LYS A 120 31.51 7.76 -12.55
CA LYS A 120 31.65 6.33 -12.30
C LYS A 120 31.25 5.97 -10.89
N LEU A 121 30.57 4.84 -10.73
CA LEU A 121 30.32 4.22 -9.43
C LEU A 121 31.50 3.34 -9.02
N ALA A 122 31.62 3.10 -7.71
CA ALA A 122 32.64 2.19 -7.19
C ALA A 122 32.44 0.77 -7.73
N ASP A 123 33.54 0.10 -8.04
CA ASP A 123 33.52 -1.30 -8.43
C ASP A 123 33.13 -2.17 -7.23
N THR A 124 32.22 -3.14 -7.44
CA THR A 124 31.77 -4.07 -6.41
C THR A 124 31.86 -5.51 -6.90
N GLU A 125 31.96 -6.46 -6.00
CA GLU A 125 31.97 -7.89 -6.33
C GLU A 125 30.75 -8.31 -7.16
N ARG A 126 29.58 -7.72 -6.91
CA ARG A 126 28.35 -7.99 -7.67
C ARG A 126 28.34 -7.29 -9.03
N GLY A 127 28.92 -6.09 -9.15
CA GLY A 127 28.92 -5.29 -10.37
C GLY A 127 27.53 -5.21 -11.02
N ASN A 128 27.43 -5.60 -12.28
CA ASN A 128 26.20 -5.65 -13.07
C ASN A 128 25.39 -6.95 -12.89
N GLY A 129 25.78 -7.82 -11.97
CA GLY A 129 25.11 -9.10 -11.73
C GLY A 129 23.66 -8.90 -11.22
N GLY A 130 22.68 -9.35 -12.02
CA GLY A 130 21.25 -9.28 -11.73
C GLY A 130 20.51 -10.46 -12.38
N PHE A 131 19.18 -10.50 -12.18
CA PHE A 131 18.26 -11.43 -12.87
C PHE A 131 18.70 -12.90 -12.88
N GLY A 132 19.12 -13.43 -11.72
CA GLY A 132 19.52 -14.84 -11.58
C GLY A 132 21.01 -15.10 -11.78
N SER A 133 21.88 -14.07 -11.77
CA SER A 133 23.34 -14.22 -11.85
C SER A 133 23.95 -15.09 -10.74
N THR A 134 23.21 -15.38 -9.66
CA THR A 134 23.61 -16.24 -8.53
C THR A 134 23.11 -17.68 -8.67
N GLY A 135 22.54 -18.06 -9.82
CA GLY A 135 22.00 -19.40 -10.06
C GLY A 135 20.54 -19.58 -9.62
N ARG A 136 20.02 -20.78 -9.83
CA ARG A 136 18.70 -21.24 -9.36
C ARG A 136 18.85 -22.04 -8.10
#